data_b17d30c6a1c4f2c9dbf5916496773037
#
_entry.id   b17d30c6a1c4f2c9dbf5916496773037
#
_cell.length_a   1.000
_cell.length_b   1.000
_cell.length_c   1.000
_cell.angle_alpha   90.00
_cell.angle_beta   90.00
_cell.angle_gamma   90.00
#
_symmetry.space_group_name_H-M   'P 1'
#
loop_
_entity.id
_entity.type
_entity.pdbx_description
1 polymer ?
#
loop_
_entity_poly.entity_id
_entity_poly.type
_entity_poly.pdbx_seq_one_letter_code
_entity_poly.pdbx_strand_id
1 'polypeptide(L)'
;VNMTRFNVTLARRFRAFPEYLRENGYYTGVAGRGYHLDGAVSGRVGKIKEVELYYAEHGYKTFPDRLDTCMVVADASRGKNHGKINAQFRTFMERRDKDKPFFLQLCYSDPHTPYDAPKVHDPRSLTLPPFYPDTQLVREYLAAYYDEIHRMDSDFGEVLRYLDEHGLSDDTIVIFMGDNGGAQFMAKGTLYENGIRVPFLVRWPGRIAPAVTDAVVSNVDIASTCLAAAGLPVPEEMEGADLLPLMVQGETPAERWVYSVRSCHATNSLPGKTSVFDQMRCIVGERYKLIYNLLPGLPWVPVDFSGTEMFAELKRMHKSGELDTLSSRLYFSPTRPMFELYD
;
A
#
# COMPACT_ATOMS: atom_id res chain seq x y z
N VAL A 1 3.86 17.71 -2.44
CA VAL A 1 3.37 17.54 -1.07
C VAL A 1 4.43 16.83 -0.25
N ASN A 2 5.08 17.51 0.70
CA ASN A 2 6.17 16.95 1.50
C ASN A 2 5.64 16.08 2.67
N MET A 3 4.99 14.99 2.36
CA MET A 3 4.62 13.99 3.36
C MET A 3 5.81 13.05 3.58
N THR A 4 6.55 13.29 4.65
CA THR A 4 7.83 12.59 4.91
C THR A 4 7.71 11.42 5.88
N ARG A 5 6.54 11.20 6.49
CA ARG A 5 6.29 10.13 7.48
C ARG A 5 4.79 9.90 7.67
N PHE A 6 4.44 8.83 8.39
CA PHE A 6 3.06 8.56 8.83
C PHE A 6 2.50 9.66 9.75
N ASN A 7 1.18 9.75 9.78
CA ASN A 7 0.44 10.66 10.67
C ASN A 7 0.76 12.14 10.41
N VAL A 8 0.97 12.49 9.15
CA VAL A 8 1.09 13.88 8.70
C VAL A 8 -0.16 14.23 7.91
N THR A 9 -0.88 15.23 8.38
CA THR A 9 -2.06 15.73 7.68
C THR A 9 -1.67 16.59 6.49
N LEU A 10 -2.47 16.47 5.43
CA LEU A 10 -2.34 17.31 4.24
C LEU A 10 -2.81 18.74 4.56
N ALA A 11 -1.99 19.75 4.28
CA ALA A 11 -2.38 21.15 4.47
C ALA A 11 -3.65 21.49 3.65
N ARG A 12 -4.49 22.40 4.16
CA ARG A 12 -5.78 22.78 3.53
C ARG A 12 -5.67 23.23 2.09
N ARG A 13 -4.56 23.89 1.74
CA ARG A 13 -4.31 24.36 0.37
C ARG A 13 -4.17 23.22 -0.65
N PHE A 14 -3.85 22.01 -0.20
CA PHE A 14 -3.78 20.85 -1.06
C PHE A 14 -5.10 20.09 -1.02
N ARG A 15 -5.67 19.87 -2.18
CA ARG A 15 -6.90 19.09 -2.35
C ARG A 15 -6.53 17.63 -2.64
N ALA A 16 -7.20 16.70 -1.98
CA ALA A 16 -7.14 15.29 -2.34
C ALA A 16 -8.14 15.00 -3.46
N PHE A 17 -7.85 14.05 -4.35
CA PHE A 17 -8.73 13.77 -5.48
C PHE A 17 -10.18 13.40 -5.09
N PRO A 18 -10.46 12.76 -3.94
CA PRO A 18 -11.84 12.54 -3.51
C PRO A 18 -12.62 13.83 -3.22
N GLU A 19 -11.94 14.94 -2.90
CA GLU A 19 -12.61 16.23 -2.71
C GLU A 19 -13.11 16.79 -4.07
N TYR A 20 -12.35 16.58 -5.16
CA TYR A 20 -12.82 16.93 -6.50
C TYR A 20 -14.06 16.11 -6.89
N LEU A 21 -14.07 14.82 -6.58
CA LEU A 21 -15.24 13.97 -6.82
C LEU A 21 -16.46 14.46 -6.00
N ARG A 22 -16.27 14.75 -4.70
CA ARG A 22 -17.34 15.24 -3.83
C ARG A 22 -17.93 16.54 -4.32
N GLU A 23 -17.10 17.50 -4.72
CA GLU A 23 -17.54 18.79 -5.25
C GLU A 23 -18.31 18.66 -6.58
N ASN A 24 -18.10 17.54 -7.30
CA ASN A 24 -18.82 17.22 -8.53
C ASN A 24 -19.92 16.16 -8.33
N GLY A 25 -20.50 16.11 -7.14
CA GLY A 25 -21.72 15.38 -6.87
C GLY A 25 -21.56 13.93 -6.44
N TYR A 26 -20.33 13.42 -6.27
CA TYR A 26 -20.10 12.08 -5.73
C TYR A 26 -20.34 12.03 -4.23
N TYR A 27 -20.89 10.94 -3.73
CA TYR A 27 -20.87 10.60 -2.33
C TYR A 27 -19.56 9.88 -2.01
N THR A 28 -18.75 10.43 -1.11
CA THR A 28 -17.37 10.00 -0.92
C THR A 28 -17.11 9.41 0.45
N GLY A 29 -16.27 8.37 0.53
CA GLY A 29 -15.95 7.74 1.79
C GLY A 29 -14.63 7.00 1.84
N VAL A 30 -14.20 6.73 3.08
CA VAL A 30 -13.10 5.82 3.43
C VAL A 30 -13.52 4.90 4.55
N ALA A 31 -13.09 3.63 4.47
CA ALA A 31 -13.34 2.63 5.49
C ALA A 31 -12.10 1.79 5.78
N GLY A 32 -12.05 1.17 6.95
CA GLY A 32 -10.98 0.28 7.36
C GLY A 32 -9.76 1.00 7.92
N ARG A 33 -8.56 0.60 7.50
CA ARG A 33 -7.28 1.10 8.03
C ARG A 33 -6.89 2.49 7.49
N GLY A 34 -7.82 3.44 7.52
CA GLY A 34 -7.59 4.80 7.02
C GLY A 34 -6.79 5.72 7.95
N TYR A 35 -6.42 5.30 9.16
CA TYR A 35 -5.78 6.16 10.16
C TYR A 35 -4.35 6.60 9.79
N HIS A 36 -3.69 5.94 8.86
CA HIS A 36 -2.39 6.37 8.34
C HIS A 36 -2.48 7.57 7.41
N LEU A 37 -3.66 7.85 6.88
CA LEU A 37 -3.91 8.96 5.97
C LEU A 37 -3.97 10.30 6.70
N ASP A 38 -4.31 10.24 8.00
CA ASP A 38 -4.47 11.41 8.84
C ASP A 38 -4.14 11.09 10.31
N GLY A 39 -3.13 11.77 10.85
CA GLY A 39 -2.73 11.59 12.24
C GLY A 39 -3.81 11.90 13.26
N ALA A 40 -4.82 12.71 12.91
CA ALA A 40 -5.92 13.06 13.79
C ALA A 40 -6.88 11.89 14.06
N VAL A 41 -6.94 10.92 13.16
CA VAL A 41 -7.87 9.77 13.25
C VAL A 41 -7.21 8.56 13.94
N SER A 42 -5.91 8.59 14.19
CA SER A 42 -5.24 7.48 14.86
C SER A 42 -5.53 7.48 16.35
N GLY A 43 -6.34 6.54 16.81
CA GLY A 43 -6.64 6.32 18.24
C GLY A 43 -5.42 5.98 19.13
N ARG A 44 -4.21 6.03 18.58
CA ARG A 44 -2.93 5.93 19.30
C ARG A 44 -2.41 7.28 19.80
N VAL A 45 -2.89 8.36 19.26
CA VAL A 45 -2.58 9.70 19.77
C VAL A 45 -3.60 9.96 20.89
N GLY A 46 -3.26 9.63 22.12
CA GLY A 46 -4.10 9.83 23.32
C GLY A 46 -4.52 11.27 23.58
N LYS A 47 -4.49 12.13 22.55
CA LYS A 47 -4.76 13.55 22.56
C LYS A 47 -5.32 13.99 21.19
N ILE A 48 -6.26 13.22 20.64
CA ILE A 48 -6.93 13.54 19.37
C ILE A 48 -7.42 14.98 19.35
N LYS A 49 -8.02 15.44 20.44
CA LYS A 49 -8.58 16.79 20.56
C LYS A 49 -7.53 17.90 20.45
N GLU A 50 -6.33 17.70 21.00
CA GLU A 50 -5.24 18.68 20.88
C GLU A 50 -4.65 18.71 19.46
N VAL A 51 -4.60 17.56 18.78
CA VAL A 51 -4.16 17.46 17.38
C VAL A 51 -5.18 18.10 16.44
N GLU A 52 -6.48 17.89 16.68
CA GLU A 52 -7.56 18.56 15.93
C GLU A 52 -7.52 20.08 16.09
N LEU A 53 -7.32 20.55 17.31
CA LEU A 53 -7.17 21.98 17.59
C LEU A 53 -5.94 22.55 16.90
N TYR A 54 -4.80 21.87 17.01
CA TYR A 54 -3.57 22.27 16.32
C TYR A 54 -3.77 22.36 14.80
N TYR A 55 -4.45 21.38 14.21
CA TYR A 55 -4.72 21.38 12.78
C TYR A 55 -5.68 22.52 12.38
N ALA A 56 -6.70 22.77 13.19
CA ALA A 56 -7.62 23.87 12.95
C ALA A 56 -6.91 25.24 13.01
N GLU A 57 -6.07 25.45 14.03
CA GLU A 57 -5.30 26.69 14.21
C GLU A 57 -4.28 26.92 13.08
N HIS A 58 -3.68 25.84 12.56
CA HIS A 58 -2.65 25.90 11.53
C HIS A 58 -3.17 25.69 10.10
N GLY A 59 -4.48 25.69 9.91
CA GLY A 59 -5.09 25.61 8.59
C GLY A 59 -4.99 24.24 7.93
N TYR A 60 -4.86 23.16 8.71
CA TYR A 60 -4.95 21.78 8.21
C TYR A 60 -6.41 21.31 8.15
N LYS A 61 -6.68 20.39 7.24
CA LYS A 61 -8.00 19.79 7.05
C LYS A 61 -7.89 18.30 7.27
N THR A 62 -8.63 17.77 8.23
CA THR A 62 -8.62 16.34 8.55
C THR A 62 -9.33 15.52 7.48
N PHE A 63 -9.11 14.20 7.48
CA PHE A 63 -9.77 13.31 6.53
C PHE A 63 -11.30 13.32 6.65
N PRO A 64 -11.90 13.32 7.86
CA PRO A 64 -13.33 13.50 8.02
C PRO A 64 -13.89 14.76 7.37
N ASP A 65 -13.12 15.85 7.35
CA ASP A 65 -13.56 17.12 6.73
C ASP A 65 -13.55 17.08 5.19
N ARG A 66 -12.83 16.10 4.60
CA ARG A 66 -12.61 15.98 3.17
C ARG A 66 -13.64 15.08 2.47
N LEU A 67 -14.30 14.21 3.24
CA LEU A 67 -15.19 13.16 2.75
C LEU A 67 -16.57 13.27 3.40
N ASP A 68 -17.58 12.65 2.78
CA ASP A 68 -18.93 12.56 3.39
C ASP A 68 -18.96 11.54 4.53
N THR A 69 -18.14 10.47 4.41
CA THR A 69 -18.07 9.41 5.40
C THR A 69 -16.62 8.98 5.66
N CYS A 70 -16.25 8.93 6.93
CA CYS A 70 -14.96 8.41 7.37
C CYS A 70 -15.17 7.36 8.45
N MET A 71 -15.07 6.08 8.07
CA MET A 71 -15.22 4.94 8.98
C MET A 71 -13.87 4.26 9.15
N VAL A 72 -13.14 4.66 10.18
CA VAL A 72 -11.80 4.15 10.45
C VAL A 72 -11.85 3.15 11.60
N VAL A 73 -11.19 2.02 11.43
CA VAL A 73 -11.01 1.03 12.48
C VAL A 73 -9.78 1.40 13.29
N ALA A 74 -9.98 1.81 14.54
CA ALA A 74 -8.89 1.98 15.48
C ALA A 74 -8.21 0.61 15.71
N ASP A 75 -6.89 0.57 15.64
CA ASP A 75 -6.09 -0.65 15.84
C ASP A 75 -6.33 -1.78 14.82
N ALA A 76 -6.41 -1.39 13.55
CA ALA A 76 -6.49 -2.33 12.43
C ALA A 76 -5.24 -3.24 12.27
N SER A 77 -4.19 -2.99 13.04
CA SER A 77 -2.92 -3.75 12.97
C SER A 77 -2.93 -5.10 13.69
N ARG A 78 -4.07 -5.54 14.23
CA ARG A 78 -4.14 -6.76 15.04
C ARG A 78 -5.16 -7.75 14.53
N GLY A 79 -5.20 -8.04 13.25
CA GLY A 79 -5.95 -9.15 12.62
C GLY A 79 -7.42 -9.36 13.03
N LYS A 80 -7.79 -8.92 14.21
CA LYS A 80 -9.14 -9.01 14.81
C LYS A 80 -10.20 -8.14 14.12
N ASN A 81 -9.85 -7.54 12.98
CA ASN A 81 -10.76 -6.70 12.19
C ASN A 81 -11.33 -7.40 10.97
N HIS A 82 -11.05 -8.68 10.80
CA HIS A 82 -11.69 -9.51 9.79
C HIS A 82 -13.22 -9.32 9.81
N GLY A 83 -13.80 -9.12 8.66
CA GLY A 83 -15.24 -8.85 8.48
C GLY A 83 -15.71 -7.44 8.87
N LYS A 84 -14.96 -6.66 9.68
CA LYS A 84 -15.36 -5.30 10.07
C LYS A 84 -15.30 -4.32 8.91
N ILE A 85 -14.33 -4.47 8.03
CA ILE A 85 -14.18 -3.61 6.85
C ILE A 85 -15.35 -3.85 5.90
N ASN A 86 -15.74 -5.09 5.68
CA ASN A 86 -16.92 -5.43 4.90
C ASN A 86 -18.23 -4.95 5.56
N ALA A 87 -18.33 -4.97 6.89
CA ALA A 87 -19.45 -4.34 7.58
C ALA A 87 -19.50 -2.83 7.39
N GLN A 88 -18.34 -2.16 7.40
CA GLN A 88 -18.25 -0.71 7.09
C GLN A 88 -18.59 -0.43 5.62
N PHE A 89 -18.16 -1.29 4.69
CA PHE A 89 -18.57 -1.22 3.28
C PHE A 89 -20.10 -1.28 3.17
N ARG A 90 -20.75 -2.26 3.78
CA ARG A 90 -22.23 -2.39 3.78
C ARG A 90 -22.89 -1.15 4.38
N THR A 91 -22.37 -0.66 5.51
CA THR A 91 -22.88 0.57 6.15
C THR A 91 -22.76 1.79 5.22
N PHE A 92 -21.64 1.92 4.48
CA PHE A 92 -21.49 2.98 3.48
C PHE A 92 -22.52 2.84 2.37
N MET A 93 -22.70 1.63 1.82
CA MET A 93 -23.63 1.37 0.73
C MET A 93 -25.11 1.57 1.15
N GLU A 94 -25.44 1.35 2.43
CA GLU A 94 -26.78 1.62 2.98
C GLU A 94 -27.02 3.12 3.18
N ARG A 95 -26.02 3.86 3.66
CA ARG A 95 -26.13 5.28 4.03
C ARG A 95 -25.94 6.24 2.86
N ARG A 96 -25.24 5.83 1.82
CA ARG A 96 -24.96 6.70 0.69
C ARG A 96 -26.26 7.21 0.08
N ASP A 97 -26.22 8.43 -0.43
CA ASP A 97 -27.24 8.95 -1.31
C ASP A 97 -27.24 8.11 -2.61
N LYS A 98 -28.35 7.39 -2.86
CA LYS A 98 -28.47 6.46 -3.99
C LYS A 98 -28.61 7.15 -5.32
N ASP A 99 -29.01 8.42 -5.33
CA ASP A 99 -29.14 9.24 -6.52
C ASP A 99 -27.80 9.85 -6.97
N LYS A 100 -26.74 9.65 -6.15
CA LYS A 100 -25.38 10.11 -6.47
C LYS A 100 -24.45 8.95 -6.81
N PRO A 101 -23.52 9.15 -7.75
CA PRO A 101 -22.39 8.27 -7.89
C PRO A 101 -21.56 8.26 -6.59
N PHE A 102 -20.74 7.24 -6.39
CA PHE A 102 -19.98 7.14 -5.17
C PHE A 102 -18.49 6.87 -5.44
N PHE A 103 -17.68 7.29 -4.48
CA PHE A 103 -16.30 6.89 -4.34
C PHE A 103 -16.08 6.32 -2.94
N LEU A 104 -15.50 5.14 -2.85
CA LEU A 104 -15.17 4.53 -1.57
C LEU A 104 -13.77 3.91 -1.62
N GLN A 105 -12.90 4.31 -0.68
CA GLN A 105 -11.62 3.66 -0.44
C GLN A 105 -11.77 2.67 0.71
N LEU A 106 -11.56 1.38 0.43
CA LEU A 106 -11.50 0.31 1.42
C LEU A 106 -10.05 -0.02 1.75
N CYS A 107 -9.65 0.15 3.01
CA CYS A 107 -8.29 -0.09 3.46
C CYS A 107 -8.25 -1.36 4.31
N TYR A 108 -7.93 -2.50 3.69
CA TYR A 108 -7.76 -3.77 4.40
C TYR A 108 -6.51 -3.74 5.29
N SER A 109 -6.57 -4.47 6.41
CA SER A 109 -5.42 -4.65 7.29
C SER A 109 -4.51 -5.77 6.80
N ASP A 110 -5.11 -6.83 6.27
CA ASP A 110 -4.38 -7.96 5.72
C ASP A 110 -3.66 -7.53 4.42
N PRO A 111 -2.48 -8.07 4.17
CA PRO A 111 -1.71 -9.03 4.94
C PRO A 111 -0.66 -8.38 5.88
N HIS A 112 -0.99 -7.34 6.61
CA HIS A 112 -0.08 -6.72 7.59
C HIS A 112 0.06 -7.58 8.86
N THR A 113 1.26 -7.65 9.40
CA THR A 113 1.52 -8.31 10.70
C THR A 113 0.69 -7.71 11.85
N PRO A 114 0.37 -8.48 12.92
CA PRO A 114 0.65 -9.91 13.14
C PRO A 114 -0.23 -10.81 12.29
N TYR A 115 0.28 -11.98 11.91
CA TYR A 115 -0.46 -12.97 11.13
C TYR A 115 -1.28 -13.85 12.08
N ASP A 116 -2.61 -13.84 11.92
CA ASP A 116 -3.56 -14.59 12.76
C ASP A 116 -4.71 -15.23 11.97
N ALA A 117 -4.60 -15.23 10.65
CA ALA A 117 -5.57 -15.90 9.78
C ALA A 117 -5.58 -17.42 10.03
N PRO A 118 -6.71 -18.09 9.80
CA PRO A 118 -6.77 -19.56 9.85
C PRO A 118 -5.74 -20.18 8.91
N LYS A 119 -5.02 -21.20 9.38
CA LYS A 119 -4.00 -21.89 8.60
C LYS A 119 -4.61 -22.68 7.45
N VAL A 120 -4.26 -22.32 6.23
CA VAL A 120 -4.71 -22.96 4.99
C VAL A 120 -3.52 -23.53 4.21
N HIS A 121 -2.36 -22.83 4.24
CA HIS A 121 -1.19 -23.21 3.48
C HIS A 121 -0.25 -24.11 4.28
N ASP A 122 0.18 -25.24 3.66
CA ASP A 122 1.25 -26.08 4.25
C ASP A 122 2.62 -25.44 3.94
N PRO A 123 3.40 -25.05 4.97
CA PRO A 123 4.73 -24.48 4.76
C PRO A 123 5.65 -25.32 3.89
N ARG A 124 5.53 -26.65 3.93
CA ARG A 124 6.35 -27.59 3.16
C ARG A 124 6.05 -27.60 1.67
N SER A 125 4.82 -27.22 1.28
CA SER A 125 4.41 -27.20 -0.12
C SER A 125 4.78 -25.91 -0.85
N LEU A 126 5.28 -24.89 -0.13
CA LEU A 126 5.58 -23.60 -0.72
C LEU A 126 6.85 -23.63 -1.56
N THR A 127 6.79 -23.00 -2.73
CA THR A 127 7.97 -22.64 -3.50
C THR A 127 8.50 -21.31 -2.99
N LEU A 128 9.70 -21.33 -2.42
CA LEU A 128 10.35 -20.10 -1.95
C LEU A 128 10.97 -19.34 -3.12
N PRO A 129 10.94 -17.99 -3.10
CA PRO A 129 11.78 -17.20 -4.00
C PRO A 129 13.25 -17.58 -3.83
N PRO A 130 14.06 -17.58 -4.92
CA PRO A 130 15.46 -18.07 -4.89
C PRO A 130 16.36 -17.35 -3.88
N PHE A 131 16.00 -16.14 -3.49
CA PHE A 131 16.76 -15.33 -2.52
C PHE A 131 16.22 -15.42 -1.08
N TYR A 132 15.21 -16.28 -0.81
CA TYR A 132 14.73 -16.56 0.55
C TYR A 132 15.55 -17.69 1.16
N PRO A 133 16.05 -17.53 2.38
CA PRO A 133 16.67 -18.64 3.11
C PRO A 133 15.65 -19.75 3.33
N ASP A 134 16.02 -20.99 2.99
CA ASP A 134 15.12 -22.14 3.15
C ASP A 134 15.27 -22.72 4.57
N THR A 135 14.55 -22.16 5.54
CA THR A 135 14.40 -22.71 6.89
C THR A 135 12.93 -22.95 7.22
N GLN A 136 12.70 -23.81 8.22
CA GLN A 136 11.34 -24.09 8.69
C GLN A 136 10.61 -22.80 9.11
N LEU A 137 11.28 -21.91 9.86
CA LEU A 137 10.67 -20.65 10.32
C LEU A 137 10.37 -19.69 9.15
N VAL A 138 11.21 -19.63 8.11
CA VAL A 138 10.93 -18.84 6.91
C VAL A 138 9.71 -19.38 6.15
N ARG A 139 9.61 -20.70 6.01
CA ARG A 139 8.45 -21.34 5.38
C ARG A 139 7.15 -21.11 6.16
N GLU A 140 7.19 -21.25 7.48
CA GLU A 140 6.04 -20.98 8.36
C GLU A 140 5.61 -19.51 8.30
N TYR A 141 6.57 -18.59 8.29
CA TYR A 141 6.30 -17.16 8.15
C TYR A 141 5.63 -16.82 6.82
N LEU A 142 6.12 -17.40 5.72
CA LEU A 142 5.54 -17.19 4.39
C LEU A 142 4.16 -17.83 4.26
N ALA A 143 3.95 -19.02 4.82
CA ALA A 143 2.64 -19.67 4.84
C ALA A 143 1.61 -18.80 5.58
N ALA A 144 1.97 -18.29 6.75
CA ALA A 144 1.11 -17.39 7.52
C ALA A 144 0.79 -16.09 6.76
N TYR A 145 1.75 -15.53 6.02
CA TYR A 145 1.50 -14.40 5.14
C TYR A 145 0.49 -14.71 4.02
N TYR A 146 0.58 -15.89 3.41
CA TYR A 146 -0.38 -16.32 2.39
C TYR A 146 -1.76 -16.62 2.98
N ASP A 147 -1.84 -17.08 4.22
CA ASP A 147 -3.12 -17.25 4.93
C ASP A 147 -3.83 -15.91 5.13
N GLU A 148 -3.10 -14.84 5.44
CA GLU A 148 -3.66 -13.47 5.50
C GLU A 148 -4.18 -13.00 4.14
N ILE A 149 -3.42 -13.27 3.06
CA ILE A 149 -3.86 -12.94 1.69
C ILE A 149 -5.13 -13.71 1.33
N HIS A 150 -5.19 -15.00 1.67
CA HIS A 150 -6.37 -15.84 1.42
C HIS A 150 -7.62 -15.28 2.12
N ARG A 151 -7.48 -14.82 3.37
CA ARG A 151 -8.57 -14.18 4.11
C ARG A 151 -9.01 -12.88 3.47
N MET A 152 -8.06 -12.01 3.11
CA MET A 152 -8.35 -10.74 2.43
C MET A 152 -9.02 -10.95 1.07
N ASP A 153 -8.58 -11.93 0.29
CA ASP A 153 -9.18 -12.27 -1.01
C ASP A 153 -10.65 -12.70 -0.84
N SER A 154 -10.92 -13.50 0.19
CA SER A 154 -12.29 -13.89 0.55
C SER A 154 -13.18 -12.69 0.91
N ASP A 155 -12.64 -11.76 1.73
CA ASP A 155 -13.35 -10.54 2.12
C ASP A 155 -13.58 -9.62 0.90
N PHE A 156 -12.60 -9.48 0.03
CA PHE A 156 -12.72 -8.71 -1.21
C PHE A 156 -13.75 -9.34 -2.17
N GLY A 157 -13.76 -10.67 -2.26
CA GLY A 157 -14.78 -11.42 -3.03
C GLY A 157 -16.21 -11.11 -2.59
N GLU A 158 -16.45 -10.85 -1.29
CA GLU A 158 -17.77 -10.42 -0.81
C GLU A 158 -18.16 -9.03 -1.32
N VAL A 159 -17.20 -8.10 -1.44
CA VAL A 159 -17.46 -6.77 -2.01
C VAL A 159 -17.88 -6.89 -3.48
N LEU A 160 -17.15 -7.70 -4.25
CA LEU A 160 -17.49 -7.91 -5.66
C LEU A 160 -18.89 -8.56 -5.82
N ARG A 161 -19.19 -9.57 -5.03
CA ARG A 161 -20.54 -10.19 -5.03
C ARG A 161 -21.64 -9.20 -4.69
N TYR A 162 -21.41 -8.33 -3.70
CA TYR A 162 -22.38 -7.29 -3.36
C TYR A 162 -22.67 -6.37 -4.55
N LEU A 163 -21.63 -5.93 -5.28
CA LEU A 163 -21.82 -5.09 -6.46
C LEU A 163 -22.61 -5.82 -7.56
N ASP A 164 -22.30 -7.10 -7.80
CA ASP A 164 -23.01 -7.92 -8.79
C ASP A 164 -24.49 -8.11 -8.40
N GLU A 165 -24.78 -8.49 -7.15
CA GLU A 165 -26.14 -8.74 -6.63
C GLU A 165 -27.02 -7.48 -6.63
N HIS A 166 -26.43 -6.30 -6.54
CA HIS A 166 -27.16 -5.03 -6.53
C HIS A 166 -27.15 -4.30 -7.88
N GLY A 167 -26.65 -4.93 -8.95
CA GLY A 167 -26.62 -4.36 -10.29
C GLY A 167 -25.73 -3.13 -10.43
N LEU A 168 -24.65 -3.05 -9.63
CA LEU A 168 -23.74 -1.92 -9.60
C LEU A 168 -22.44 -2.17 -10.37
N SER A 169 -22.17 -3.41 -10.77
CA SER A 169 -20.89 -3.81 -11.33
C SER A 169 -20.53 -3.11 -12.62
N ASP A 170 -21.49 -2.93 -13.53
CA ASP A 170 -21.23 -2.36 -14.86
C ASP A 170 -20.92 -0.85 -14.79
N ASP A 171 -21.41 -0.18 -13.74
CA ASP A 171 -21.21 1.24 -13.50
C ASP A 171 -20.15 1.55 -12.42
N THR A 172 -19.44 0.52 -11.95
CA THR A 172 -18.42 0.66 -10.90
C THR A 172 -17.06 0.19 -11.40
N ILE A 173 -16.10 1.11 -11.46
CA ILE A 173 -14.69 0.75 -11.60
C ILE A 173 -14.15 0.32 -10.24
N VAL A 174 -13.63 -0.89 -10.16
CA VAL A 174 -12.99 -1.44 -8.96
C VAL A 174 -11.49 -1.51 -9.19
N ILE A 175 -10.72 -0.82 -8.36
CA ILE A 175 -9.26 -0.84 -8.38
C ILE A 175 -8.78 -1.52 -7.11
N PHE A 176 -8.09 -2.65 -7.26
CA PHE A 176 -7.40 -3.34 -6.17
C PHE A 176 -5.91 -3.15 -6.28
N MET A 177 -5.26 -2.72 -5.19
CA MET A 177 -3.82 -2.49 -5.19
C MET A 177 -3.19 -2.72 -3.82
N GLY A 178 -1.90 -3.03 -3.81
CA GLY A 178 -1.07 -2.93 -2.62
C GLY A 178 -0.57 -1.50 -2.41
N ASP A 179 -0.38 -1.08 -1.16
CA ASP A 179 0.23 0.21 -0.80
C ASP A 179 1.76 0.14 -0.87
N ASN A 180 2.33 -1.00 -0.52
CA ASN A 180 3.75 -1.34 -0.61
C ASN A 180 3.93 -2.87 -0.58
N GLY A 181 5.13 -3.35 -0.81
CA GLY A 181 5.45 -4.76 -0.61
C GLY A 181 5.24 -5.24 0.82
N GLY A 182 4.99 -6.52 1.00
CA GLY A 182 4.75 -7.14 2.30
C GLY A 182 5.95 -7.03 3.26
N ALA A 183 5.74 -7.36 4.54
CA ALA A 183 6.80 -7.49 5.53
C ALA A 183 7.63 -8.76 5.24
N GLN A 184 8.33 -8.76 4.11
CA GLN A 184 9.07 -9.86 3.54
C GLN A 184 10.51 -9.46 3.23
N PHE A 185 11.34 -10.47 2.82
CA PHE A 185 12.73 -10.22 2.46
C PHE A 185 12.85 -9.30 1.25
N MET A 186 13.71 -8.29 1.35
CA MET A 186 13.97 -7.29 0.32
C MET A 186 12.69 -6.64 -0.25
N ALA A 187 11.66 -6.49 0.59
CA ALA A 187 10.35 -5.99 0.22
C ALA A 187 10.04 -4.67 0.95
N LYS A 188 9.09 -4.66 1.88
CA LYS A 188 8.67 -3.42 2.57
C LYS A 188 9.85 -2.58 3.07
N GLY A 189 9.83 -1.30 2.74
CA GLY A 189 10.91 -0.37 3.10
C GLY A 189 12.14 -0.46 2.21
N THR A 190 12.07 -1.10 1.05
CA THR A 190 13.10 -1.07 0.01
C THR A 190 12.53 -0.53 -1.31
N LEU A 191 13.41 -0.24 -2.26
CA LEU A 191 13.04 0.12 -3.63
C LEU A 191 13.31 -1.01 -4.64
N TYR A 192 13.54 -2.24 -4.14
CA TYR A 192 13.58 -3.44 -4.99
C TYR A 192 12.17 -3.81 -5.48
N GLU A 193 12.09 -4.74 -6.46
CA GLU A 193 10.81 -5.15 -7.03
C GLU A 193 9.80 -5.58 -5.96
N ASN A 194 10.20 -6.41 -5.01
CA ASN A 194 9.32 -6.85 -3.92
C ASN A 194 8.82 -5.71 -3.01
N GLY A 195 9.49 -4.56 -3.03
CA GLY A 195 9.10 -3.38 -2.23
C GLY A 195 8.13 -2.46 -2.93
N ILE A 196 8.24 -2.31 -4.26
CA ILE A 196 7.51 -1.30 -5.02
C ILE A 196 6.63 -1.84 -6.14
N ARG A 197 6.89 -3.05 -6.67
CA ARG A 197 6.01 -3.70 -7.63
C ARG A 197 4.86 -4.38 -6.88
N VAL A 198 3.81 -3.63 -6.65
CA VAL A 198 2.62 -4.07 -5.92
C VAL A 198 1.59 -4.69 -6.86
N PRO A 199 0.70 -5.57 -6.38
CA PRO A 199 -0.48 -5.97 -7.12
C PRO A 199 -1.28 -4.75 -7.56
N PHE A 200 -1.71 -4.73 -8.83
CA PHE A 200 -2.58 -3.71 -9.37
C PHE A 200 -3.56 -4.37 -10.34
N LEU A 201 -4.83 -4.42 -9.97
CA LEU A 201 -5.89 -5.04 -10.76
C LEU A 201 -7.04 -4.06 -10.91
N VAL A 202 -7.64 -4.03 -12.09
CA VAL A 202 -8.79 -3.19 -12.39
C VAL A 202 -9.91 -4.04 -12.98
N ARG A 203 -11.12 -3.86 -12.45
CA ARG A 203 -12.33 -4.51 -12.95
C ARG A 203 -13.36 -3.44 -13.29
N TRP A 204 -13.84 -3.47 -14.53
CA TRP A 204 -14.97 -2.65 -15.00
C TRP A 204 -15.72 -3.43 -16.09
N PRO A 205 -16.69 -4.26 -15.71
CA PRO A 205 -17.44 -5.09 -16.67
C PRO A 205 -18.02 -4.26 -17.81
N GLY A 206 -18.00 -4.81 -19.01
CA GLY A 206 -18.50 -4.13 -20.21
C GLY A 206 -17.63 -2.96 -20.73
N ARG A 207 -16.60 -2.53 -19.97
CA ARG A 207 -15.69 -1.45 -20.36
C ARG A 207 -14.25 -1.91 -20.53
N ILE A 208 -13.78 -2.79 -19.66
CA ILE A 208 -12.40 -3.30 -19.67
C ILE A 208 -12.46 -4.79 -20.01
N ALA A 209 -11.84 -5.19 -21.10
CA ALA A 209 -11.65 -6.60 -21.44
C ALA A 209 -10.58 -7.24 -20.57
N PRO A 210 -10.69 -8.55 -20.22
CA PRO A 210 -9.61 -9.25 -19.51
C PRO A 210 -8.30 -9.19 -20.26
N ALA A 211 -7.27 -8.62 -19.65
CA ALA A 211 -5.94 -8.48 -20.24
C ALA A 211 -4.88 -8.39 -19.13
N VAL A 212 -3.62 -8.61 -19.51
CA VAL A 212 -2.44 -8.34 -18.69
C VAL A 212 -1.52 -7.42 -19.49
N THR A 213 -0.91 -6.46 -18.83
CA THR A 213 0.01 -5.52 -19.46
C THR A 213 1.28 -5.36 -18.62
N ASP A 214 2.41 -5.18 -19.28
CA ASP A 214 3.70 -4.84 -18.67
C ASP A 214 3.98 -3.32 -18.69
N ALA A 215 2.98 -2.52 -19.06
CA ALA A 215 3.13 -1.07 -19.08
C ALA A 215 3.54 -0.53 -17.70
N VAL A 216 4.48 0.41 -17.71
CA VAL A 216 4.96 1.05 -16.48
C VAL A 216 3.91 2.02 -15.95
N VAL A 217 3.31 1.68 -14.82
CA VAL A 217 2.28 2.49 -14.13
C VAL A 217 2.69 2.78 -12.70
N SER A 218 2.06 3.77 -12.09
CA SER A 218 2.38 4.20 -10.73
C SER A 218 1.12 4.47 -9.92
N ASN A 219 1.21 4.36 -8.60
CA ASN A 219 0.11 4.68 -7.69
C ASN A 219 -0.39 6.13 -7.83
N VAL A 220 0.46 7.04 -8.30
CA VAL A 220 0.05 8.43 -8.54
C VAL A 220 -0.95 8.56 -9.70
N ASP A 221 -0.99 7.58 -10.60
CA ASP A 221 -1.89 7.55 -11.77
C ASP A 221 -3.35 7.32 -11.37
N ILE A 222 -3.59 6.76 -10.19
CA ILE A 222 -4.95 6.42 -9.72
C ILE A 222 -5.81 7.66 -9.58
N ALA A 223 -5.28 8.74 -9.04
CA ALA A 223 -6.02 9.98 -8.86
C ALA A 223 -6.50 10.53 -10.22
N SER A 224 -5.59 10.64 -11.18
CA SER A 224 -5.88 11.11 -12.54
C SER A 224 -6.88 10.20 -13.26
N THR A 225 -6.69 8.89 -13.14
CA THR A 225 -7.58 7.87 -13.74
C THR A 225 -8.98 7.93 -13.14
N CYS A 226 -9.11 8.07 -11.81
CA CYS A 226 -10.43 8.19 -11.17
C CYS A 226 -11.16 9.45 -11.57
N LEU A 227 -10.47 10.59 -11.70
CA LEU A 227 -11.08 11.83 -12.19
C LEU A 227 -11.51 11.70 -13.65
N ALA A 228 -10.66 11.16 -14.51
CA ALA A 228 -11.00 10.90 -15.92
C ALA A 228 -12.18 9.93 -16.05
N ALA A 229 -12.24 8.86 -15.27
CA ALA A 229 -13.37 7.93 -15.23
C ALA A 229 -14.68 8.61 -14.81
N ALA A 230 -14.60 9.63 -13.96
CA ALA A 230 -15.72 10.46 -13.56
C ALA A 230 -16.07 11.56 -14.59
N GLY A 231 -15.36 11.65 -15.72
CA GLY A 231 -15.53 12.70 -16.72
C GLY A 231 -15.06 14.09 -16.25
N LEU A 232 -14.20 14.14 -15.25
CA LEU A 232 -13.68 15.38 -14.67
C LEU A 232 -12.30 15.71 -15.23
N PRO A 233 -11.97 17.00 -15.38
CA PRO A 233 -10.63 17.39 -15.78
C PRO A 233 -9.60 17.03 -14.71
N VAL A 234 -8.46 16.52 -15.13
CA VAL A 234 -7.31 16.28 -14.26
C VAL A 234 -6.58 17.61 -14.02
N PRO A 235 -6.43 18.05 -12.75
CA PRO A 235 -5.70 19.27 -12.45
C PRO A 235 -4.21 19.18 -12.88
N GLU A 236 -3.65 20.29 -13.36
CA GLU A 236 -2.24 20.35 -13.83
C GLU A 236 -1.23 19.98 -12.75
N GLU A 237 -1.56 20.22 -11.49
CA GLU A 237 -0.71 19.85 -10.35
C GLU A 237 -0.68 18.34 -10.05
N MET A 238 -1.51 17.53 -10.70
CA MET A 238 -1.50 16.06 -10.60
C MET A 238 -0.57 15.47 -11.64
N GLU A 239 0.55 14.91 -11.18
CA GLU A 239 1.61 14.36 -12.04
C GLU A 239 1.25 12.97 -12.62
N GLY A 240 0.22 12.31 -12.11
CA GLY A 240 -0.21 10.98 -12.55
C GLY A 240 -0.84 11.00 -13.94
N ALA A 241 -0.60 9.96 -14.73
CA ALA A 241 -1.25 9.76 -16.01
C ALA A 241 -2.68 9.23 -15.86
N ASP A 242 -3.54 9.52 -16.82
CA ASP A 242 -4.80 8.81 -17.00
C ASP A 242 -4.52 7.43 -17.64
N LEU A 243 -4.93 6.36 -16.97
CA LEU A 243 -4.76 4.99 -17.45
C LEU A 243 -5.97 4.45 -18.22
N LEU A 244 -7.06 5.23 -18.41
CA LEU A 244 -8.24 4.76 -19.15
C LEU A 244 -7.92 4.37 -20.60
N PRO A 245 -7.11 5.13 -21.37
CA PRO A 245 -6.74 4.72 -22.72
C PRO A 245 -6.08 3.35 -22.77
N LEU A 246 -5.16 3.07 -21.83
CA LEU A 246 -4.53 1.76 -21.69
C LEU A 246 -5.56 0.68 -21.35
N MET A 247 -6.40 0.90 -20.36
CA MET A 247 -7.30 -0.12 -19.80
C MET A 247 -8.52 -0.40 -20.70
N VAL A 248 -9.09 0.62 -21.33
CA VAL A 248 -10.34 0.52 -22.10
C VAL A 248 -10.06 0.31 -23.58
N GLN A 249 -9.02 0.92 -24.13
CA GLN A 249 -8.73 0.93 -25.57
C GLN A 249 -7.51 0.06 -25.91
N GLY A 250 -6.78 -0.42 -24.91
CA GLY A 250 -5.54 -1.19 -25.11
C GLY A 250 -4.39 -0.33 -25.65
N GLU A 251 -4.48 0.99 -25.55
CA GLU A 251 -3.44 1.90 -26.02
C GLU A 251 -2.19 1.77 -25.15
N THR A 252 -1.08 1.44 -25.76
CA THR A 252 0.21 1.43 -25.07
C THR A 252 0.60 2.86 -24.73
N PRO A 253 0.85 3.20 -23.45
CA PRO A 253 1.32 4.52 -23.09
C PRO A 253 2.65 4.82 -23.80
N ALA A 254 2.93 6.10 -24.03
CA ALA A 254 4.27 6.50 -24.42
C ALA A 254 5.29 6.04 -23.36
N GLU A 255 6.54 5.77 -23.79
CA GLU A 255 7.63 5.42 -22.86
C GLU A 255 7.68 6.45 -21.73
N ARG A 256 7.64 5.94 -20.49
CA ARG A 256 7.67 6.81 -19.31
C ARG A 256 8.60 6.25 -18.23
N TRP A 257 8.99 7.15 -17.36
CA TRP A 257 9.78 6.85 -16.18
C TRP A 257 8.95 7.12 -14.94
N VAL A 258 8.95 6.18 -14.00
CA VAL A 258 8.33 6.36 -12.69
C VAL A 258 9.39 6.44 -11.62
N TYR A 259 9.09 7.21 -10.58
CA TYR A 259 10.03 7.52 -9.51
C TYR A 259 9.50 7.02 -8.19
N SER A 260 10.38 6.46 -7.38
CA SER A 260 10.07 6.04 -6.02
C SER A 260 11.10 6.54 -5.04
N VAL A 261 10.64 6.83 -3.83
CA VAL A 261 11.47 7.45 -2.79
C VAL A 261 11.27 6.71 -1.47
N ARG A 262 12.35 6.40 -0.79
CA ARG A 262 12.32 6.08 0.63
C ARG A 262 13.09 7.13 1.41
N SER A 263 12.53 7.63 2.50
CA SER A 263 13.19 8.56 3.40
C SER A 263 13.14 8.13 4.85
N CYS A 264 11.99 7.71 5.33
CA CYS A 264 11.79 7.36 6.74
C CYS A 264 10.64 6.36 6.84
N HIS A 265 10.73 5.43 7.79
CA HIS A 265 9.64 4.52 8.14
C HIS A 265 9.35 4.67 9.64
N ALA A 266 8.06 4.86 10.00
CA ALA A 266 7.55 5.10 11.35
C ALA A 266 7.74 6.54 11.90
N THR A 267 7.02 6.81 13.00
CA THR A 267 6.91 8.13 13.63
C THR A 267 8.06 8.50 14.56
N ASN A 268 8.79 7.50 15.05
CA ASN A 268 9.88 7.66 16.02
C ASN A 268 11.24 7.43 15.37
N SER A 269 11.73 8.44 14.68
CA SER A 269 13.09 8.43 14.12
C SER A 269 14.11 8.80 15.21
N LEU A 270 14.50 7.83 16.03
CA LEU A 270 15.67 8.00 16.88
C LEU A 270 16.94 7.79 16.06
N PRO A 271 17.94 8.67 16.17
CA PRO A 271 19.23 8.45 15.58
C PRO A 271 19.81 7.09 15.98
N GLY A 272 20.32 6.33 15.04
CA GLY A 272 20.91 5.00 15.28
C GLY A 272 19.98 3.79 15.13
N LYS A 273 18.67 3.98 14.85
CA LYS A 273 17.79 2.89 14.41
C LYS A 273 17.60 2.92 12.90
N THR A 274 18.50 2.27 12.21
CA THR A 274 18.60 2.29 10.73
C THR A 274 17.40 1.71 10.00
N SER A 275 16.58 0.86 10.64
CA SER A 275 15.30 0.40 10.07
C SER A 275 14.30 1.54 9.81
N VAL A 276 14.47 2.65 10.49
CA VAL A 276 13.57 3.80 10.46
C VAL A 276 14.04 4.85 9.45
N PHE A 277 15.33 5.17 9.41
CA PHE A 277 15.89 6.21 8.56
C PHE A 277 16.83 5.62 7.51
N ASP A 278 16.43 5.77 6.26
CA ASP A 278 17.23 5.37 5.11
C ASP A 278 16.87 6.28 3.93
N GLN A 279 17.82 6.65 3.11
CA GLN A 279 17.63 7.55 1.98
C GLN A 279 17.90 6.80 0.69
N MET A 280 16.83 6.52 -0.05
CA MET A 280 16.92 5.86 -1.35
C MET A 280 16.08 6.60 -2.39
N ARG A 281 16.50 6.55 -3.63
CA ARG A 281 15.78 7.02 -4.81
C ARG A 281 15.80 5.93 -5.86
N CYS A 282 14.74 5.84 -6.62
CA CYS A 282 14.64 4.87 -7.70
C CYS A 282 13.96 5.50 -8.91
N ILE A 283 14.44 5.16 -10.08
CA ILE A 283 13.79 5.41 -11.35
C ILE A 283 13.58 4.07 -12.06
N VAL A 284 12.38 3.87 -12.59
CA VAL A 284 11.97 2.65 -13.29
C VAL A 284 11.43 3.04 -14.66
N GLY A 285 11.99 2.46 -15.72
CA GLY A 285 11.47 2.50 -17.08
C GLY A 285 10.98 1.13 -17.52
N GLU A 286 10.70 0.96 -18.79
CA GLU A 286 10.20 -0.30 -19.36
C GLU A 286 11.18 -1.45 -19.17
N ARG A 287 12.48 -1.19 -19.33
CA ARG A 287 13.52 -2.21 -19.26
C ARG A 287 14.44 -2.05 -18.05
N TYR A 288 14.83 -0.83 -17.73
CA TYR A 288 15.87 -0.58 -16.75
C TYR A 288 15.33 0.03 -15.47
N LYS A 289 15.95 -0.34 -14.37
CA LYS A 289 15.74 0.23 -13.04
C LYS A 289 17.05 0.64 -12.43
N LEU A 290 17.15 1.91 -12.00
CA LEU A 290 18.28 2.40 -11.24
C LEU A 290 17.86 2.75 -9.82
N ILE A 291 18.59 2.20 -8.84
CA ILE A 291 18.45 2.57 -7.42
C ILE A 291 19.70 3.36 -7.00
N TYR A 292 19.46 4.48 -6.35
CA TYR A 292 20.50 5.31 -5.72
C TYR A 292 20.34 5.25 -4.21
N ASN A 293 21.29 4.61 -3.53
CA ASN A 293 21.42 4.54 -2.08
C ASN A 293 22.25 5.74 -1.61
N LEU A 294 21.61 6.75 -1.02
CA LEU A 294 22.29 7.95 -0.54
C LEU A 294 23.12 7.68 0.71
N LEU A 295 22.82 6.62 1.42
CA LEU A 295 23.50 6.18 2.65
C LEU A 295 24.08 4.76 2.48
N PRO A 296 25.03 4.54 1.57
CA PRO A 296 25.53 3.21 1.23
C PRO A 296 26.28 2.53 2.39
N GLY A 297 26.74 3.29 3.37
CA GLY A 297 27.36 2.78 4.60
C GLY A 297 26.37 2.14 5.59
N LEU A 298 25.07 2.18 5.33
CA LEU A 298 24.06 1.53 6.17
C LEU A 298 23.73 0.12 5.65
N PRO A 299 23.66 -0.90 6.54
CA PRO A 299 23.17 -2.22 6.16
C PRO A 299 21.67 -2.18 5.83
N TRP A 300 21.19 -3.19 5.11
CA TRP A 300 19.76 -3.44 5.03
C TRP A 300 19.21 -3.88 6.38
N VAL A 301 18.07 -3.32 6.78
CA VAL A 301 17.36 -3.73 7.99
C VAL A 301 15.90 -3.95 7.64
N PRO A 302 15.34 -5.14 7.92
CA PRO A 302 13.95 -5.43 7.60
C PRO A 302 12.99 -4.56 8.39
N VAL A 303 11.93 -4.13 7.71
CA VAL A 303 10.81 -3.41 8.30
C VAL A 303 9.78 -4.43 8.78
N ASP A 304 9.26 -4.25 9.98
CA ASP A 304 8.20 -5.02 10.63
C ASP A 304 8.54 -6.46 11.07
N PHE A 305 9.62 -7.10 10.59
CA PHE A 305 9.98 -8.44 11.04
C PHE A 305 11.39 -8.58 11.65
N SER A 306 12.11 -7.48 11.86
CA SER A 306 13.45 -7.49 12.48
C SER A 306 13.47 -8.05 13.90
N GLY A 307 12.36 -8.03 14.60
CA GLY A 307 12.18 -8.57 15.96
C GLY A 307 11.61 -9.99 16.02
N THR A 308 11.41 -10.66 14.87
CA THR A 308 10.86 -12.02 14.85
C THR A 308 11.91 -13.08 15.20
N GLU A 309 11.44 -14.24 15.66
CA GLU A 309 12.30 -15.41 15.91
C GLU A 309 12.96 -15.89 14.61
N MET A 310 12.23 -15.87 13.49
CA MET A 310 12.75 -16.17 12.17
C MET A 310 14.00 -15.33 11.86
N PHE A 311 13.94 -14.01 12.03
CA PHE A 311 15.09 -13.16 11.73
C PHE A 311 16.22 -13.33 12.73
N ALA A 312 15.92 -13.68 13.99
CA ALA A 312 16.91 -14.02 15.00
C ALA A 312 17.66 -15.32 14.65
N GLU A 313 16.95 -16.32 14.12
CA GLU A 313 17.55 -17.55 13.58
C GLU A 313 18.53 -17.25 12.46
N LEU A 314 18.13 -16.48 11.44
CA LEU A 314 19.01 -16.13 10.32
C LEU A 314 20.27 -15.38 10.76
N LYS A 315 20.16 -14.51 11.76
CA LYS A 315 21.33 -13.85 12.38
C LYS A 315 22.29 -14.84 13.03
N ARG A 316 21.77 -15.89 13.71
CA ARG A 316 22.61 -16.94 14.29
C ARG A 316 23.30 -17.73 13.21
N MET A 317 22.56 -18.17 12.18
CA MET A 317 23.09 -18.94 11.04
C MET A 317 24.17 -18.14 10.28
N HIS A 318 23.96 -16.84 10.08
CA HIS A 318 24.98 -15.98 9.47
C HIS A 318 26.26 -15.93 10.31
N LYS A 319 26.14 -15.76 11.63
CA LYS A 319 27.30 -15.71 12.54
C LYS A 319 28.05 -17.03 12.65
N SER A 320 27.36 -18.17 12.56
CA SER A 320 27.96 -19.51 12.60
C SER A 320 28.48 -19.95 11.23
N GLY A 321 28.21 -19.22 10.14
CA GLY A 321 28.58 -19.60 8.78
C GLY A 321 27.68 -20.67 8.16
N GLU A 322 26.52 -20.97 8.75
CA GLU A 322 25.54 -21.93 8.24
C GLU A 322 24.61 -21.33 7.17
N LEU A 323 24.48 -20.00 7.14
CA LEU A 323 23.66 -19.34 6.15
C LEU A 323 24.38 -19.31 4.79
N ASP A 324 23.66 -19.61 3.73
CA ASP A 324 24.23 -19.59 2.38
C ASP A 324 24.82 -18.21 2.01
N THR A 325 25.74 -18.21 1.04
CA THR A 325 26.50 -17.02 0.65
C THR A 325 25.60 -15.90 0.09
N LEU A 326 24.56 -16.24 -0.67
CA LEU A 326 23.65 -15.27 -1.26
C LEU A 326 22.84 -14.57 -0.17
N SER A 327 22.20 -15.32 0.72
CA SER A 327 21.45 -14.81 1.87
C SER A 327 22.32 -13.98 2.81
N SER A 328 23.53 -14.46 3.10
CA SER A 328 24.51 -13.73 3.94
C SER A 328 24.86 -12.38 3.32
N ARG A 329 25.09 -12.32 2.00
CA ARG A 329 25.40 -11.08 1.29
C ARG A 329 24.20 -10.14 1.21
N LEU A 330 23.00 -10.66 0.90
CA LEU A 330 21.81 -9.82 0.73
C LEU A 330 21.32 -9.22 2.05
N TYR A 331 21.35 -9.98 3.15
CA TYR A 331 20.67 -9.58 4.38
C TYR A 331 21.58 -9.07 5.47
N PHE A 332 22.89 -9.41 5.41
CA PHE A 332 23.84 -9.11 6.48
C PHE A 332 25.10 -8.39 6.02
N SER A 333 25.16 -7.95 4.76
CA SER A 333 26.25 -7.07 4.31
C SER A 333 26.25 -5.77 5.12
N PRO A 334 27.39 -5.33 5.64
CA PRO A 334 27.48 -4.10 6.43
C PRO A 334 27.25 -2.83 5.60
N THR A 335 27.37 -2.94 4.29
CA THR A 335 27.24 -1.82 3.33
C THR A 335 26.44 -2.24 2.11
N ARG A 336 25.98 -1.27 1.34
CA ARG A 336 25.29 -1.45 0.06
C ARG A 336 26.02 -0.70 -1.05
N PRO A 337 25.87 -1.10 -2.33
CA PRO A 337 26.30 -0.29 -3.45
C PRO A 337 25.63 1.09 -3.42
N MET A 338 26.37 2.15 -3.83
CA MET A 338 25.78 3.49 -3.96
C MET A 338 24.76 3.51 -5.10
N PHE A 339 25.08 2.85 -6.22
CA PHE A 339 24.19 2.70 -7.36
C PHE A 339 23.99 1.22 -7.70
N GLU A 340 22.76 0.88 -8.02
CA GLU A 340 22.36 -0.47 -8.44
C GLU A 340 21.55 -0.33 -9.73
N LEU A 341 22.03 -0.93 -10.82
CA LEU A 341 21.33 -0.96 -12.11
C LEU A 341 20.85 -2.37 -12.39
N TYR A 342 19.58 -2.48 -12.71
CA TYR A 342 18.90 -3.74 -13.03
C TYR A 342 18.28 -3.65 -14.44
N ASP A 343 18.31 -4.80 -15.14
CA ASP A 343 17.69 -5.02 -16.45
C ASP A 343 16.45 -5.92 -16.29
#